data_4915071e6737fb8dacdec268f41d5cf8
#
_entry.id   4915071e6737fb8dacdec268f41d5cf8
#
_cell.length_a   1.000
_cell.length_b   1.000
_cell.length_c   1.000
_cell.angle_alpha   90.00
_cell.angle_beta   90.00
_cell.angle_gamma   90.00
#
_symmetry.space_group_name_H-M   'P 1'
#
loop_
_entity.id
_entity.type
_entity.pdbx_description
1 polymer ?
#
loop_
_entity_poly.entity_id
_entity_poly.type
_entity_poly.pdbx_seq_one_letter_code
_entity_poly.pdbx_strand_id
1 'polypeptide(L)'
;ETQYQRRADLIPNLVNTVKGYASHEKETLEGVVEARSKATQIKVDAEGLTPEKLAEYQKAQGAVTSALGKLLAITENYPDLKANQNFLELQAQLEGTENRINVARKNFNDAAQSYNTNIRRFPKNIFAGMFGFDKKAYFEAEEGSEKAPKVEF
;
A
#
# COMPACT_ATOMS: atom_id res chain seq x y z
N GLU A 1 -4.17 6.34 -5.29
CA GLU A 1 -3.49 7.05 -4.75
C GLU A 1 -4.18 7.66 -3.68
N THR A 2 -5.38 8.02 -3.76
CA THR A 2 -6.05 8.57 -2.64
C THR A 2 -6.15 7.55 -1.54
N GLN A 3 -6.23 6.26 -1.83
CA GLN A 3 -6.30 5.26 -0.78
C GLN A 3 -4.96 5.12 -0.05
N TYR A 4 -3.86 5.26 -0.76
CA TYR A 4 -2.57 5.24 -0.12
C TYR A 4 -2.42 6.46 0.78
N GLN A 5 -2.92 7.61 0.35
CA GLN A 5 -2.86 8.81 1.15
C GLN A 5 -3.72 8.66 2.40
N ARG A 6 -4.90 8.09 2.24
CA ARG A 6 -5.76 7.87 3.38
C ARG A 6 -5.11 6.93 4.39
N ARG A 7 -4.45 5.90 3.90
CA ARG A 7 -3.76 4.97 4.77
C ARG A 7 -2.64 5.69 5.53
N ALA A 8 -1.88 6.51 4.82
CA ALA A 8 -0.79 7.25 5.46
C ALA A 8 -1.32 8.20 6.52
N ASP A 9 -2.48 8.78 6.28
CA ASP A 9 -3.05 9.73 7.23
C ASP A 9 -3.57 9.05 8.49
N LEU A 10 -3.94 7.79 8.40
CA LEU A 10 -4.44 7.08 9.57
C LEU A 10 -3.32 6.57 10.47
N ILE A 11 -2.13 6.43 9.95
CA ILE A 11 -1.04 5.83 10.69
C ILE A 11 -0.61 6.60 11.94
N PRO A 12 -0.47 7.92 11.91
CA PRO A 12 -0.03 8.59 13.13
C PRO A 12 -0.96 8.38 14.31
N ASN A 13 -2.26 8.37 14.05
CA ASN A 13 -3.22 8.15 15.11
C ASN A 13 -3.14 6.72 15.61
N LEU A 14 -2.95 5.78 14.71
CA LEU A 14 -2.80 4.39 15.09
C LEU A 14 -1.56 4.20 15.95
N VAL A 15 -0.44 4.77 15.55
CA VAL A 15 0.80 4.61 16.27
C VAL A 15 0.66 5.21 17.68
N ASN A 16 0.05 6.38 17.78
CA ASN A 16 -0.13 7.00 19.07
C ASN A 16 -1.04 6.18 19.97
N THR A 17 -2.09 5.60 19.40
CA THR A 17 -3.01 4.80 20.18
C THR A 17 -2.33 3.54 20.70
N VAL A 18 -1.59 2.87 19.82
CA VAL A 18 -0.91 1.64 20.22
C VAL A 18 0.18 1.95 21.23
N LYS A 19 0.88 3.06 21.07
CA LYS A 19 1.95 3.42 21.95
C LYS A 19 1.45 3.60 23.38
N GLY A 20 0.23 4.02 23.56
CA GLY A 20 -0.33 4.19 24.88
C GLY A 20 -0.48 2.90 25.64
N TYR A 21 -0.53 1.77 24.93
CA TYR A 21 -0.70 0.48 25.57
C TYR A 21 0.51 -0.42 25.43
N ALA A 22 1.28 -0.22 24.42
CA ALA A 22 2.36 -1.11 24.07
C ALA A 22 3.65 -0.37 23.82
N SER A 23 4.03 0.48 24.74
CA SER A 23 5.22 1.30 24.53
C SER A 23 6.49 0.48 24.47
N HIS A 24 6.46 -0.78 24.92
CA HIS A 24 7.63 -1.60 24.81
C HIS A 24 7.90 -2.03 23.37
N GLU A 25 6.94 -1.89 22.49
CA GLU A 25 7.09 -2.33 21.12
C GLU A 25 7.69 -1.23 20.25
N LYS A 26 8.74 -0.62 20.77
CA LYS A 26 9.31 0.52 20.13
C LYS A 26 9.81 0.26 18.74
N GLU A 27 10.50 -0.83 18.54
CA GLU A 27 11.02 -1.13 17.24
C GLU A 27 9.94 -1.30 16.20
N THR A 28 8.84 -1.96 16.54
CA THR A 28 7.76 -2.15 15.59
C THR A 28 7.07 -0.83 15.30
N LEU A 29 6.88 -0.01 16.34
CA LEU A 29 6.24 1.28 16.12
C LEU A 29 7.11 2.17 15.26
N GLU A 30 8.42 2.17 15.51
CA GLU A 30 9.32 2.97 14.70
C GLU A 30 9.36 2.46 13.27
N GLY A 31 9.24 1.16 13.09
CA GLY A 31 9.22 0.58 11.75
C GLY A 31 8.04 1.07 10.93
N VAL A 32 6.89 1.22 11.59
CA VAL A 32 5.71 1.71 10.89
C VAL A 32 5.90 3.17 10.51
N VAL A 33 6.42 3.97 11.42
CA VAL A 33 6.62 5.39 11.16
C VAL A 33 7.63 5.59 10.04
N GLU A 34 8.70 4.80 10.06
CA GLU A 34 9.70 4.92 9.03
C GLU A 34 9.19 4.49 7.68
N ALA A 35 8.45 3.40 7.61
CA ALA A 35 7.89 2.94 6.34
C ALA A 35 6.94 3.99 5.76
N ARG A 36 6.14 4.60 6.63
CA ARG A 36 5.23 5.64 6.19
C ARG A 36 6.00 6.84 5.65
N SER A 37 7.05 7.22 6.34
CA SER A 37 7.83 8.37 5.94
C SER A 37 8.46 8.13 4.56
N LYS A 38 9.01 6.96 4.35
CA LYS A 38 9.60 6.66 3.06
C LYS A 38 8.57 6.64 1.96
N ALA A 39 7.41 6.07 2.23
CA ALA A 39 6.38 5.99 1.22
C ALA A 39 5.84 7.36 0.84
N THR A 40 5.74 8.26 1.80
CA THR A 40 5.18 9.58 1.50
C THR A 40 6.21 10.50 0.82
N GLN A 41 7.47 10.12 0.84
CA GLN A 41 8.47 10.94 0.16
C GLN A 41 8.51 10.68 -1.34
N ILE A 42 8.01 9.56 -1.78
CA ILE A 42 8.04 9.24 -3.19
C ILE A 42 6.84 9.85 -3.87
N LYS A 43 7.07 10.70 -4.86
CA LYS A 43 5.98 11.29 -5.59
C LYS A 43 5.86 10.69 -6.95
N VAL A 44 4.65 10.30 -7.28
CA VAL A 44 4.40 9.70 -8.56
C VAL A 44 3.36 10.52 -9.25
N ASP A 45 3.70 11.15 -10.35
CA ASP A 45 2.73 11.90 -11.11
C ASP A 45 2.83 11.45 -12.55
N ALA A 46 1.88 11.88 -13.33
CA ALA A 46 1.77 11.39 -14.68
C ALA A 46 2.98 11.71 -15.52
N GLU A 47 3.56 12.86 -15.30
CA GLU A 47 4.66 13.24 -16.11
C GLU A 47 5.94 12.57 -15.74
N GLY A 48 6.13 12.25 -14.51
CA GLY A 48 7.35 11.62 -14.08
C GLY A 48 7.25 10.13 -13.95
N LEU A 49 6.18 9.53 -14.39
CA LEU A 49 6.00 8.12 -14.18
C LEU A 49 6.88 7.30 -15.09
N THR A 50 7.72 6.48 -14.53
CA THR A 50 8.54 5.54 -15.28
C THR A 50 8.36 4.19 -14.63
N PRO A 51 8.72 3.12 -15.30
CA PRO A 51 8.62 1.80 -14.67
C PRO A 51 9.43 1.72 -13.39
N GLU A 52 10.57 2.37 -13.33
CA GLU A 52 11.39 2.36 -12.14
C GLU A 52 10.74 3.10 -11.01
N LYS A 53 10.14 4.25 -11.30
CA LYS A 53 9.49 5.00 -10.26
C LYS A 53 8.25 4.29 -9.76
N LEU A 54 7.52 3.66 -10.63
CA LEU A 54 6.36 2.90 -10.22
C LEU A 54 6.76 1.74 -9.35
N ALA A 55 7.84 1.05 -9.70
CA ALA A 55 8.31 -0.06 -8.90
C ALA A 55 8.76 0.39 -7.53
N GLU A 56 9.43 1.54 -7.46
CA GLU A 56 9.89 2.06 -6.21
C GLU A 56 8.70 2.45 -5.31
N TYR A 57 7.71 3.08 -5.91
CA TYR A 57 6.52 3.49 -5.18
C TYR A 57 5.79 2.26 -4.65
N GLN A 58 5.64 1.26 -5.49
CA GLN A 58 4.97 0.05 -5.09
C GLN A 58 5.71 -0.66 -3.98
N LYS A 59 7.02 -0.68 -4.02
CA LYS A 59 7.80 -1.32 -3.01
C LYS A 59 7.65 -0.60 -1.68
N ALA A 60 7.66 0.73 -1.71
CA ALA A 60 7.52 1.48 -0.48
C ALA A 60 6.14 1.29 0.12
N GLN A 61 5.11 1.22 -0.71
CA GLN A 61 3.76 0.99 -0.20
C GLN A 61 3.61 -0.43 0.35
N GLY A 62 4.30 -1.39 -0.25
CA GLY A 62 4.31 -2.75 0.26
C GLY A 62 4.99 -2.83 1.62
N ALA A 63 6.01 -2.01 1.83
CA ALA A 63 6.69 -1.97 3.12
C ALA A 63 5.75 -1.43 4.20
N VAL A 64 4.89 -0.48 3.86
CA VAL A 64 3.91 0.03 4.80
C VAL A 64 2.93 -1.08 5.17
N THR A 65 2.46 -1.82 4.18
CA THR A 65 1.54 -2.93 4.43
C THR A 65 2.18 -3.94 5.38
N SER A 66 3.43 -4.27 5.14
CA SER A 66 4.13 -5.25 5.95
C SER A 66 4.33 -4.75 7.37
N ALA A 67 4.72 -3.49 7.52
CA ALA A 67 4.95 -2.93 8.85
C ALA A 67 3.65 -2.86 9.65
N LEU A 68 2.56 -2.50 8.99
CA LEU A 68 1.26 -2.47 9.67
C LEU A 68 0.83 -3.87 10.08
N GLY A 69 1.10 -4.85 9.24
CA GLY A 69 0.75 -6.23 9.58
C GLY A 69 1.48 -6.69 10.82
N LYS A 70 2.75 -6.34 10.95
CA LYS A 70 3.52 -6.71 12.13
C LYS A 70 2.97 -6.02 13.36
N LEU A 71 2.61 -4.75 13.23
CA LEU A 71 2.10 -4.02 14.36
C LEU A 71 0.77 -4.60 14.81
N LEU A 72 -0.10 -4.90 13.88
CA LEU A 72 -1.40 -5.45 14.25
C LEU A 72 -1.28 -6.85 14.86
N ALA A 73 -0.29 -7.61 14.43
CA ALA A 73 -0.07 -8.92 15.02
C ALA A 73 0.35 -8.79 16.47
N ILE A 74 1.15 -7.77 16.78
CA ILE A 74 1.57 -7.58 18.16
C ILE A 74 0.42 -7.17 19.04
N THR A 75 -0.53 -6.44 18.51
CA THR A 75 -1.64 -5.97 19.33
C THR A 75 -2.48 -7.11 19.88
N GLU A 76 -2.33 -8.31 19.31
CA GLU A 76 -3.07 -9.44 19.83
C GLU A 76 -2.65 -9.78 21.26
N ASN A 77 -1.49 -9.34 21.69
CA ASN A 77 -1.02 -9.59 23.03
C ASN A 77 -1.43 -8.51 24.00
N TYR A 78 -2.23 -7.55 23.57
CA TYR A 78 -2.62 -6.44 24.41
C TYR A 78 -4.14 -6.32 24.44
N PRO A 79 -4.79 -7.10 25.31
CA PRO A 79 -6.26 -7.14 25.31
C PRO A 79 -6.92 -5.79 25.54
N ASP A 80 -6.31 -4.96 26.39
CA ASP A 80 -6.90 -3.65 26.65
C ASP A 80 -6.87 -2.77 25.43
N LEU A 81 -5.80 -2.88 24.66
CA LEU A 81 -5.70 -2.12 23.43
C LEU A 81 -6.74 -2.62 22.43
N LYS A 82 -6.90 -3.92 22.33
CA LYS A 82 -7.83 -4.47 21.39
C LYS A 82 -9.27 -4.11 21.73
N ALA A 83 -9.53 -3.78 22.98
CA ALA A 83 -10.86 -3.36 23.38
C ALA A 83 -11.05 -1.85 23.29
N ASN A 84 -10.00 -1.11 22.97
CA ASN A 84 -10.08 0.33 22.91
C ASN A 84 -10.88 0.75 21.69
N GLN A 85 -11.88 1.62 21.92
CA GLN A 85 -12.77 2.01 20.84
C GLN A 85 -12.05 2.72 19.69
N ASN A 86 -11.12 3.59 20.04
CA ASN A 86 -10.39 4.32 19.01
C ASN A 86 -9.55 3.35 18.17
N PHE A 87 -8.94 2.36 18.82
CA PHE A 87 -8.16 1.38 18.08
C PHE A 87 -9.05 0.56 17.16
N LEU A 88 -10.22 0.16 17.65
CA LEU A 88 -11.12 -0.63 16.84
C LEU A 88 -11.58 0.13 15.59
N GLU A 89 -11.86 1.41 15.77
CA GLU A 89 -12.27 2.22 14.65
C GLU A 89 -11.14 2.40 13.65
N LEU A 90 -9.93 2.62 14.14
CA LEU A 90 -8.79 2.78 13.25
C LEU A 90 -8.50 1.50 12.51
N GLN A 91 -8.61 0.37 13.22
CA GLN A 91 -8.37 -0.91 12.57
C GLN A 91 -9.38 -1.15 11.47
N ALA A 92 -10.65 -0.83 11.73
CA ALA A 92 -11.68 -1.01 10.72
C ALA A 92 -11.43 -0.12 9.50
N GLN A 93 -11.01 1.12 9.74
CA GLN A 93 -10.74 2.03 8.64
C GLN A 93 -9.53 1.57 7.84
N LEU A 94 -8.52 1.05 8.52
CA LEU A 94 -7.35 0.55 7.82
C LEU A 94 -7.67 -0.68 7.00
N GLU A 95 -8.52 -1.56 7.53
CA GLU A 95 -8.92 -2.73 6.77
C GLU A 95 -9.67 -2.32 5.52
N GLY A 96 -10.57 -1.36 5.65
CA GLY A 96 -11.32 -0.87 4.51
C GLY A 96 -10.42 -0.24 3.47
N THR A 97 -9.43 0.52 3.92
CA THR A 97 -8.50 1.16 3.02
C THR A 97 -7.64 0.12 2.33
N GLU A 98 -7.20 -0.89 3.07
CA GLU A 98 -6.36 -1.92 2.48
C GLU A 98 -7.12 -2.70 1.42
N ASN A 99 -8.40 -2.98 1.66
CA ASN A 99 -9.20 -3.67 0.66
C ASN A 99 -9.34 -2.82 -0.59
N ARG A 100 -9.52 -1.51 -0.43
CA ARG A 100 -9.64 -0.65 -1.59
C ARG A 100 -8.32 -0.54 -2.34
N ILE A 101 -7.20 -0.58 -1.63
CA ILE A 101 -5.90 -0.57 -2.27
C ILE A 101 -5.74 -1.82 -3.11
N ASN A 102 -6.13 -2.97 -2.56
CA ASN A 102 -5.99 -4.21 -3.30
C ASN A 102 -6.87 -4.23 -4.54
N VAL A 103 -8.08 -3.71 -4.43
CA VAL A 103 -8.95 -3.65 -5.58
C VAL A 103 -8.40 -2.68 -6.63
N ALA A 104 -7.88 -1.55 -6.20
CA ALA A 104 -7.33 -0.59 -7.14
C ALA A 104 -6.12 -1.16 -7.85
N ARG A 105 -5.27 -1.90 -7.15
CA ARG A 105 -4.11 -2.50 -7.77
C ARG A 105 -4.52 -3.56 -8.78
N LYS A 106 -5.53 -4.33 -8.45
CA LYS A 106 -5.99 -5.34 -9.36
C LYS A 106 -6.56 -4.69 -10.60
N ASN A 107 -7.35 -3.63 -10.43
CA ASN A 107 -7.93 -2.94 -11.56
C ASN A 107 -6.86 -2.33 -12.45
N PHE A 108 -5.81 -1.78 -11.83
CA PHE A 108 -4.73 -1.19 -12.61
C PHE A 108 -4.03 -2.29 -13.42
N ASN A 109 -3.75 -3.42 -12.80
CA ASN A 109 -3.07 -4.50 -13.50
C ASN A 109 -3.92 -5.06 -14.62
N ASP A 110 -5.22 -5.17 -14.41
CA ASP A 110 -6.11 -5.66 -15.45
C ASP A 110 -6.12 -4.66 -16.61
N ALA A 111 -6.18 -3.39 -16.31
CA ALA A 111 -6.20 -2.38 -17.35
C ALA A 111 -4.89 -2.36 -18.10
N ALA A 112 -3.79 -2.50 -17.40
CA ALA A 112 -2.47 -2.51 -18.04
C ALA A 112 -2.34 -3.73 -18.93
N GLN A 113 -2.85 -4.84 -18.51
CA GLN A 113 -2.77 -6.04 -19.31
C GLN A 113 -3.61 -5.89 -20.58
N SER A 114 -4.80 -5.34 -20.47
CA SER A 114 -5.63 -5.11 -21.62
C SER A 114 -4.97 -4.15 -22.56
N TYR A 115 -4.36 -3.10 -22.04
CA TYR A 115 -3.71 -2.12 -22.86
C TYR A 115 -2.56 -2.80 -23.61
N ASN A 116 -1.74 -3.58 -22.93
CA ASN A 116 -0.63 -4.24 -23.57
C ASN A 116 -1.09 -5.25 -24.61
N THR A 117 -2.18 -5.91 -24.35
CA THR A 117 -2.72 -6.85 -25.30
C THR A 117 -3.17 -6.12 -26.55
N ASN A 118 -3.82 -5.00 -26.37
CA ASN A 118 -4.27 -4.24 -27.51
C ASN A 118 -3.15 -3.66 -28.32
N ILE A 119 -2.07 -3.22 -27.70
CA ILE A 119 -1.01 -2.62 -28.46
C ILE A 119 -0.25 -3.64 -29.24
N ARG A 120 -0.42 -4.91 -28.95
CA ARG A 120 0.26 -5.85 -29.76
C ARG A 120 -0.45 -6.00 -31.06
N ARG A 121 -1.64 -5.45 -31.22
CA ARG A 121 -2.32 -5.52 -32.43
C ARG A 121 -1.99 -4.24 -33.04
N PHE A 122 -1.92 -4.07 -34.23
CA PHE A 122 -1.60 -2.88 -34.90
C PHE A 122 -2.78 -2.07 -34.97
N PRO A 123 -2.69 -0.90 -34.94
CA PRO A 123 -1.50 -0.06 -34.88
C PRO A 123 -1.30 0.53 -33.51
N LYS A 124 -1.90 -0.04 -32.54
CA LYS A 124 -1.85 0.56 -31.25
C LYS A 124 -0.52 0.58 -30.57
N ASN A 125 0.44 -0.10 -31.13
CA ASN A 125 1.75 -0.05 -30.61
C ASN A 125 2.26 1.35 -30.50
N ILE A 126 1.86 2.22 -31.38
CA ILE A 126 2.35 3.56 -31.39
C ILE A 126 1.95 4.30 -30.17
N PHE A 127 0.73 4.05 -29.70
CA PHE A 127 0.32 4.74 -28.53
C PHE A 127 1.10 4.31 -27.32
N ALA A 128 1.51 3.08 -27.23
CA ALA A 128 2.28 2.64 -26.10
C ALA A 128 3.52 3.46 -25.94
N GLY A 129 4.17 3.74 -27.03
CA GLY A 129 5.38 4.52 -26.96
C GLY A 129 5.12 5.93 -26.54
N MET A 130 4.02 6.49 -26.99
CA MET A 130 3.75 7.85 -26.67
C MET A 130 3.45 8.06 -25.23
N PHE A 131 2.82 7.11 -24.58
CA PHE A 131 2.51 7.30 -23.20
C PHE A 131 3.59 6.82 -22.27
N GLY A 132 4.63 6.26 -22.81
CA GLY A 132 5.69 5.78 -21.94
C GLY A 132 5.32 4.58 -21.15
N PHE A 133 4.23 3.91 -21.47
CA PHE A 133 3.86 2.75 -20.79
C PHE A 133 4.38 1.57 -21.43
N ASP A 134 4.88 0.62 -20.77
CA ASP A 134 5.22 -0.60 -21.42
C ASP A 134 4.83 -1.65 -20.45
N LYS A 135 5.11 -2.87 -20.77
CA LYS A 135 4.69 -3.92 -19.92
C LYS A 135 5.23 -3.88 -18.57
N LYS A 136 6.29 -3.22 -18.36
CA LYS A 136 6.87 -3.22 -17.09
C LYS A 136 6.20 -2.31 -16.15
N ALA A 137 5.32 -1.51 -16.57
CA ALA A 137 4.64 -0.60 -15.69
C ALA A 137 3.52 -1.27 -14.91
N TYR A 138 3.39 -2.57 -14.96
CA TYR A 138 2.40 -3.21 -14.16
C TYR A 138 2.73 -3.06 -12.71
N PHE A 139 1.72 -3.04 -11.90
CA PHE A 139 1.94 -3.11 -10.52
C PHE A 139 2.29 -4.52 -10.28
N GLU A 140 3.48 -4.89 -10.20
CA GLU A 140 3.92 -6.19 -10.10
C GLU A 140 3.90 -6.57 -8.84
N ALA A 141 3.31 -6.87 -8.28
CA ALA A 141 3.24 -7.13 -7.01
C ALA A 141 4.16 -7.81 -6.49
N GLU A 142 4.39 -7.59 -5.51
CA GLU A 142 5.22 -8.26 -4.98
C GLU A 142 4.53 -9.29 -4.65
N GLU A 143 4.92 -10.24 -4.42
CA GLU A 143 4.34 -11.31 -4.19
C GLU A 143 3.52 -11.25 -3.17
N GLY A 144 3.48 -11.31 -2.27
CA GLY A 144 2.55 -11.34 -1.28
C GLY A 144 1.45 -10.43 -1.39
N SER A 145 1.62 -9.34 -1.91
CA SER A 145 0.58 -8.46 -1.85
C SER A 145 -0.59 -8.88 -2.62
N GLU A 146 -0.46 -9.62 -3.59
CA GLU A 146 -1.51 -10.02 -4.27
C GLU A 146 -2.14 -11.14 -3.70
N LYS A 147 -1.48 -12.03 -3.11
CA LYS A 147 -2.09 -13.10 -2.58
C LYS A 147 -2.48 -12.87 -1.25
N ALA A 148 -2.10 -12.05 -0.60
CA ALA A 148 -2.37 -11.93 0.71
C ALA A 148 -3.30 -11.08 1.00
N PRO A 149 -4.09 -11.03 0.63
CA PRO A 149 -4.84 -10.10 0.87
C PRO A 149 -5.29 -10.12 2.09
N LYS A 150 -5.44 -10.72 2.43
CA LYS A 150 -5.94 -10.79 3.40
C LYS A 150 -5.47 -10.47 4.37
N VAL A 151 -5.21 -10.31 4.61
CA VAL A 151 -4.77 -10.17 5.35
C VAL A 151 -5.10 -9.79 6.27
N GLU A 152 -4.99 -9.63 6.71
CA GLU A 152 -5.07 -9.50 7.74
C GLU A 152 -5.11 -8.31 8.28
N PHE A 153 -5.30 -7.46 7.92
CA PHE A 153 -5.49 -6.34 8.63
C PHE A 153 -6.80 -6.40 9.11
#